data_d5ba99e0896d8c350fcec5441b116416
#
_entry.id   d5ba99e0896d8c350fcec5441b116416
#
_cell.length_a   1.000
_cell.length_b   1.000
_cell.length_c   1.000
_cell.angle_alpha   90.00
_cell.angle_beta   90.00
_cell.angle_gamma   90.00
#
_symmetry.space_group_name_H-M   'P 1'
#
loop_
_entity.id
_entity.type
_entity.pdbx_description
1 polymer ?
#
loop_
_entity_poly.entity_id
_entity_poly.type
_entity_poly.pdbx_seq_one_letter_code
_entity_poly.pdbx_strand_id
1 'polypeptide(L)'
;VTVRATDDANNTSTADASHSTLGSSLQLRVKERVAPVLAIIYPTASALITNNKPSITWTVTDDDSGVNPSTIGVTIDSGSKITGDSISKTAISGGYKCTYTPGTALADGSHTIKVDASDYDGNAASQKSVTFKIDTVPPTLSVTSPADGFVTNQAACNVQGTTNDLTSSPVSVTVKLNNGNAEAATVASNGSWSKTITLVEGTNTITVVATDSAGKSTTVTRTVKLDTKAPVIKSVTLTPNPVDTEKTVVISVEVTD
;
A
#
# COMPACT_ATOMS: atom_id res chain seq x y z
N VAL A 1 -46.24 -19.30 29.75
CA VAL A 1 -46.10 -20.08 31.00
C VAL A 1 -47.34 -19.85 31.81
N THR A 2 -47.96 -20.93 32.30
CA THR A 2 -49.10 -20.88 33.25
C THR A 2 -48.65 -21.54 34.54
N VAL A 3 -48.84 -20.84 35.63
CA VAL A 3 -48.58 -21.37 37.00
C VAL A 3 -49.90 -21.67 37.65
N ARG A 4 -50.01 -22.83 38.21
CA ARG A 4 -51.20 -23.28 38.97
C ARG A 4 -50.82 -23.60 40.44
N ALA A 5 -51.53 -23.04 41.36
CA ALA A 5 -51.43 -23.38 42.75
C ALA A 5 -52.75 -24.03 43.20
N THR A 6 -52.65 -25.04 44.11
CA THR A 6 -53.79 -25.73 44.65
C THR A 6 -53.58 -25.82 46.18
N ASP A 7 -54.58 -25.47 46.94
CA ASP A 7 -54.56 -25.63 48.43
C ASP A 7 -55.03 -27.03 48.87
N ASP A 8 -54.93 -27.30 50.15
CA ASP A 8 -55.33 -28.60 50.74
C ASP A 8 -56.81 -28.90 50.58
N ALA A 9 -57.66 -27.91 50.27
CA ALA A 9 -59.06 -28.04 49.97
C ALA A 9 -59.38 -28.23 48.52
N ASN A 10 -58.32 -28.41 47.68
CA ASN A 10 -58.38 -28.50 46.19
C ASN A 10 -58.86 -27.24 45.50
N ASN A 11 -58.84 -26.07 46.14
CA ASN A 11 -59.07 -24.83 45.44
C ASN A 11 -57.82 -24.50 44.55
N THR A 12 -58.06 -24.10 43.32
CA THR A 12 -56.98 -23.81 42.41
C THR A 12 -57.00 -22.37 41.96
N SER A 13 -55.81 -21.78 41.88
CA SER A 13 -55.60 -20.49 41.30
C SER A 13 -54.60 -20.66 40.14
N THR A 14 -54.83 -19.97 39.06
CA THR A 14 -53.92 -19.95 37.85
C THR A 14 -53.50 -18.53 37.52
N ALA A 15 -52.24 -18.39 37.13
CA ALA A 15 -51.72 -17.14 36.63
C ALA A 15 -50.87 -17.42 35.37
N ASP A 16 -51.01 -16.60 34.34
CA ASP A 16 -50.24 -16.65 33.11
C ASP A 16 -49.78 -15.23 32.69
N ALA A 17 -49.25 -15.10 31.47
CA ALA A 17 -48.75 -13.82 30.97
C ALA A 17 -49.84 -12.73 30.87
N SER A 18 -51.13 -13.09 30.91
CA SER A 18 -52.26 -12.16 30.89
C SER A 18 -52.72 -11.75 32.31
N HIS A 19 -52.17 -12.33 33.38
CA HIS A 19 -52.54 -12.04 34.75
C HIS A 19 -52.23 -10.59 35.11
N SER A 20 -53.19 -9.84 35.64
CA SER A 20 -53.08 -8.39 35.84
C SER A 20 -51.95 -7.93 36.76
N THR A 21 -51.52 -8.75 37.70
CA THR A 21 -50.48 -8.43 38.69
C THR A 21 -49.21 -9.26 38.56
N LEU A 22 -49.28 -10.47 37.99
CA LEU A 22 -48.15 -11.41 37.89
C LEU A 22 -47.69 -11.65 36.46
N GLY A 23 -48.42 -11.12 35.45
CA GLY A 23 -48.18 -11.43 34.04
C GLY A 23 -46.77 -11.18 33.57
N SER A 24 -46.16 -10.05 33.96
CA SER A 24 -44.77 -9.73 33.62
C SER A 24 -43.75 -10.67 34.25
N SER A 25 -44.06 -11.19 35.46
CA SER A 25 -43.17 -12.14 36.15
C SER A 25 -43.28 -13.57 35.61
N LEU A 26 -44.37 -13.87 34.87
CA LEU A 26 -44.61 -15.19 34.28
C LEU A 26 -44.12 -15.34 32.85
N GLN A 27 -43.49 -14.34 32.30
CA GLN A 27 -42.90 -14.41 30.95
C GLN A 27 -41.63 -15.29 30.96
N LEU A 28 -41.72 -16.43 30.29
CA LEU A 28 -40.54 -17.24 30.03
C LEU A 28 -39.80 -16.65 28.84
N ARG A 29 -38.59 -16.16 29.07
CA ARG A 29 -37.65 -15.85 28.00
C ARG A 29 -36.84 -17.11 27.70
N VAL A 30 -37.03 -17.65 26.53
CA VAL A 30 -36.15 -18.72 25.98
C VAL A 30 -34.98 -18.04 25.31
N LYS A 31 -33.76 -18.34 25.77
CA LYS A 31 -32.56 -17.89 25.13
C LYS A 31 -32.34 -18.68 23.84
N GLU A 32 -32.07 -17.98 22.78
CA GLU A 32 -31.64 -18.61 21.55
C GLU A 32 -30.14 -18.97 21.62
N ARG A 33 -29.63 -19.76 20.65
CA ARG A 33 -28.25 -20.24 20.65
C ARG A 33 -27.54 -19.96 19.31
N VAL A 34 -28.13 -19.15 18.46
CA VAL A 34 -27.56 -18.73 17.20
C VAL A 34 -26.67 -17.51 17.45
N ALA A 35 -25.44 -17.54 17.03
CA ALA A 35 -24.51 -16.44 17.23
C ALA A 35 -24.57 -15.45 16.05
N PRO A 36 -24.26 -14.15 16.27
CA PRO A 36 -24.21 -13.17 15.21
C PRO A 36 -23.24 -13.53 14.09
N VAL A 37 -23.54 -13.07 12.88
CA VAL A 37 -22.70 -13.24 11.69
C VAL A 37 -21.87 -11.97 11.45
N LEU A 38 -20.57 -12.14 11.30
CA LEU A 38 -19.60 -11.06 11.02
C LEU A 38 -19.11 -11.14 9.58
N ALA A 39 -18.99 -10.00 8.89
CA ALA A 39 -18.37 -9.90 7.58
C ALA A 39 -17.50 -8.63 7.48
N ILE A 40 -16.19 -8.78 7.25
CA ILE A 40 -15.28 -7.67 7.02
C ILE A 40 -15.44 -7.22 5.56
N ILE A 41 -15.71 -5.92 5.35
CA ILE A 41 -15.91 -5.31 4.03
C ILE A 41 -14.62 -4.67 3.55
N TYR A 42 -13.92 -3.93 4.44
CA TYR A 42 -12.68 -3.24 4.12
C TYR A 42 -11.80 -3.16 5.37
N PRO A 43 -10.48 -3.35 5.21
CA PRO A 43 -9.78 -3.74 3.99
C PRO A 43 -10.09 -5.20 3.60
N THR A 44 -9.90 -5.53 2.32
CA THR A 44 -10.01 -6.91 1.83
C THR A 44 -8.73 -7.69 2.12
N ALA A 45 -8.83 -9.01 2.09
CA ALA A 45 -7.65 -9.87 2.31
C ALA A 45 -6.56 -9.58 1.28
N SER A 46 -5.32 -9.46 1.76
CA SER A 46 -4.12 -9.16 0.97
C SER A 46 -4.15 -7.80 0.25
N ALA A 47 -5.08 -6.90 0.59
CA ALA A 47 -5.09 -5.55 0.05
C ALA A 47 -3.77 -4.83 0.35
N LEU A 48 -3.27 -4.07 -0.61
CA LEU A 48 -2.16 -3.13 -0.46
C LEU A 48 -2.74 -1.72 -0.43
N ILE A 49 -2.51 -1.00 0.67
CA ILE A 49 -3.17 0.28 0.99
C ILE A 49 -2.10 1.36 1.14
N THR A 50 -2.32 2.50 0.50
CA THR A 50 -1.43 3.66 0.56
C THR A 50 -1.81 4.67 1.64
N ASN A 51 -2.94 4.47 2.32
CA ASN A 51 -3.40 5.28 3.44
C ASN A 51 -3.11 4.56 4.76
N ASN A 52 -2.28 5.14 5.62
CA ASN A 52 -1.91 4.56 6.91
C ASN A 52 -2.95 4.75 8.03
N LYS A 53 -4.10 5.37 7.72
CA LYS A 53 -5.29 5.43 8.58
C LYS A 53 -6.50 4.91 7.82
N PRO A 54 -6.53 3.61 7.46
CA PRO A 54 -7.64 3.07 6.68
C PRO A 54 -8.93 3.05 7.50
N SER A 55 -10.06 3.33 6.83
CA SER A 55 -11.37 3.22 7.44
C SER A 55 -11.83 1.77 7.43
N ILE A 56 -11.62 1.04 8.52
CA ILE A 56 -11.98 -0.37 8.68
C ILE A 56 -13.50 -0.48 8.75
N THR A 57 -14.10 -1.31 7.90
CA THR A 57 -15.56 -1.44 7.80
C THR A 57 -15.97 -2.91 7.82
N TRP A 58 -16.98 -3.24 8.61
CA TRP A 58 -17.56 -4.58 8.69
C TRP A 58 -19.06 -4.52 9.02
N THR A 59 -19.75 -5.61 8.82
CA THR A 59 -21.14 -5.80 9.28
C THR A 59 -21.20 -6.87 10.36
N VAL A 60 -22.17 -6.72 11.21
CA VAL A 60 -22.59 -7.73 12.19
C VAL A 60 -24.10 -7.80 12.17
N THR A 61 -24.66 -8.98 11.98
CA THR A 61 -26.11 -9.21 11.90
C THR A 61 -26.51 -10.41 12.76
N ASP A 62 -27.72 -10.34 13.30
CA ASP A 62 -28.36 -11.38 14.09
C ASP A 62 -29.89 -11.23 13.91
N ASP A 63 -30.55 -12.30 13.51
CA ASP A 63 -31.97 -12.26 13.12
C ASP A 63 -32.91 -12.63 14.29
N ASP A 64 -32.37 -13.14 15.42
CA ASP A 64 -33.15 -13.61 16.55
C ASP A 64 -33.09 -12.64 17.75
N SER A 65 -32.12 -12.79 18.64
CA SER A 65 -32.01 -11.94 19.85
C SER A 65 -31.49 -10.55 19.57
N GLY A 66 -30.91 -10.37 18.40
CA GLY A 66 -30.31 -9.12 17.92
C GLY A 66 -28.89 -8.88 18.45
N VAL A 67 -28.11 -8.13 17.71
CA VAL A 67 -26.73 -7.80 18.05
C VAL A 67 -26.68 -6.89 19.27
N ASN A 68 -25.86 -7.25 20.28
CA ASN A 68 -25.57 -6.37 21.40
C ASN A 68 -24.46 -5.37 21.01
N PRO A 69 -24.78 -4.08 20.77
CA PRO A 69 -23.83 -3.12 20.24
C PRO A 69 -22.67 -2.78 21.19
N SER A 70 -22.81 -3.06 22.49
CA SER A 70 -21.75 -2.85 23.49
C SER A 70 -20.61 -3.86 23.38
N THR A 71 -20.87 -5.03 22.76
CA THR A 71 -19.90 -6.11 22.61
C THR A 71 -19.10 -5.99 21.33
N ILE A 72 -19.58 -5.19 20.34
CA ILE A 72 -18.91 -5.00 19.06
C ILE A 72 -17.52 -4.46 19.29
N GLY A 73 -16.52 -5.16 18.73
CA GLY A 73 -15.13 -4.79 18.88
C GLY A 73 -14.30 -5.02 17.64
N VAL A 74 -13.19 -4.29 17.58
CA VAL A 74 -12.13 -4.46 16.58
C VAL A 74 -10.78 -4.48 17.28
N THR A 75 -9.89 -5.35 16.85
CA THR A 75 -8.50 -5.43 17.30
C THR A 75 -7.60 -5.29 16.08
N ILE A 76 -6.56 -4.48 16.20
CA ILE A 76 -5.53 -4.32 15.16
C ILE A 76 -4.24 -4.96 15.71
N ASP A 77 -3.69 -5.90 14.95
CA ASP A 77 -2.50 -6.67 15.29
C ASP A 77 -2.63 -7.36 16.67
N SER A 78 -1.68 -7.12 17.55
CA SER A 78 -1.67 -7.59 18.94
C SER A 78 -2.16 -6.52 19.94
N GLY A 79 -2.76 -5.44 19.47
CA GLY A 79 -3.25 -4.36 20.31
C GLY A 79 -4.46 -4.77 21.18
N SER A 80 -4.89 -3.86 22.03
CA SER A 80 -6.10 -4.05 22.83
C SER A 80 -7.37 -3.97 21.97
N LYS A 81 -8.39 -4.70 22.37
CA LYS A 81 -9.72 -4.63 21.75
C LYS A 81 -10.31 -3.22 21.92
N ILE A 82 -10.71 -2.62 20.84
CA ILE A 82 -11.38 -1.32 20.76
C ILE A 82 -12.89 -1.57 20.73
N THR A 83 -13.64 -0.85 21.54
CA THR A 83 -15.10 -0.96 21.69
C THR A 83 -15.72 0.42 21.92
N GLY A 84 -17.03 0.46 22.09
CA GLY A 84 -17.76 1.67 22.50
C GLY A 84 -17.90 2.70 21.37
N ASP A 85 -17.80 3.99 21.74
CA ASP A 85 -18.08 5.12 20.85
C ASP A 85 -16.97 5.39 19.82
N SER A 86 -15.81 4.76 19.99
CA SER A 86 -14.73 4.81 18.99
C SER A 86 -15.14 4.11 17.69
N ILE A 87 -16.12 3.21 17.73
CA ILE A 87 -16.67 2.51 16.58
C ILE A 87 -17.99 3.17 16.19
N SER A 88 -18.05 3.76 15.01
CA SER A 88 -19.31 4.23 14.43
C SER A 88 -20.17 3.06 14.02
N LYS A 89 -21.43 3.05 14.45
CA LYS A 89 -22.41 1.97 14.23
C LYS A 89 -23.62 2.55 13.52
N THR A 90 -23.85 2.15 12.29
CA THR A 90 -25.03 2.52 11.51
C THR A 90 -25.96 1.32 11.45
N ALA A 91 -27.22 1.49 11.88
CA ALA A 91 -28.21 0.42 11.85
C ALA A 91 -28.48 -0.04 10.40
N ILE A 92 -28.54 -1.35 10.23
CA ILE A 92 -28.96 -2.03 9.00
C ILE A 92 -30.00 -3.10 9.37
N SER A 93 -30.59 -3.76 8.38
CA SER A 93 -31.50 -4.87 8.65
C SER A 93 -30.78 -5.97 9.43
N GLY A 94 -31.32 -6.34 10.58
CA GLY A 94 -30.79 -7.39 11.45
C GLY A 94 -29.51 -7.00 12.24
N GLY A 95 -29.04 -5.74 12.22
CA GLY A 95 -27.82 -5.41 12.96
C GLY A 95 -27.17 -4.08 12.63
N TYR A 96 -25.85 -4.09 12.46
CA TYR A 96 -25.05 -2.87 12.28
C TYR A 96 -24.00 -3.00 11.18
N LYS A 97 -23.82 -1.91 10.42
CA LYS A 97 -22.59 -1.62 9.69
C LYS A 97 -21.69 -0.79 10.59
N CYS A 98 -20.51 -1.30 10.87
CA CYS A 98 -19.54 -0.71 11.77
C CYS A 98 -18.37 -0.11 10.97
N THR A 99 -17.85 1.01 11.47
CA THR A 99 -16.68 1.69 10.89
C THR A 99 -15.76 2.15 12.01
N TYR A 100 -14.46 1.89 11.84
CA TYR A 100 -13.41 2.37 12.74
C TYR A 100 -12.25 2.90 11.92
N THR A 101 -11.73 4.06 12.29
CA THR A 101 -10.51 4.65 11.70
C THR A 101 -9.47 4.80 12.81
N PRO A 102 -8.25 4.23 12.65
CA PRO A 102 -7.20 4.35 13.65
C PRO A 102 -6.84 5.82 13.93
N GLY A 103 -6.82 6.21 15.20
CA GLY A 103 -6.43 7.56 15.63
C GLY A 103 -4.94 7.83 15.33
N THR A 104 -4.09 6.81 15.52
CA THR A 104 -2.66 6.84 15.18
C THR A 104 -2.44 6.14 13.84
N ALA A 105 -1.53 6.67 13.02
CA ALA A 105 -1.13 6.03 11.78
C ALA A 105 -0.52 4.65 12.05
N LEU A 106 -0.93 3.66 11.28
CA LEU A 106 -0.30 2.36 11.25
C LEU A 106 1.04 2.44 10.49
N ALA A 107 2.00 1.64 10.87
CA ALA A 107 3.29 1.58 10.20
C ALA A 107 3.16 0.95 8.80
N ASP A 108 4.14 1.14 7.94
CA ASP A 108 4.22 0.35 6.71
C ASP A 108 4.52 -1.11 7.04
N GLY A 109 3.90 -2.02 6.31
CA GLY A 109 4.02 -3.46 6.54
C GLY A 109 2.69 -4.18 6.64
N SER A 110 2.72 -5.39 7.18
CA SER A 110 1.56 -6.28 7.31
C SER A 110 0.79 -5.99 8.59
N HIS A 111 -0.52 -5.81 8.47
CA HIS A 111 -1.45 -5.62 9.58
C HIS A 111 -2.57 -6.65 9.53
N THR A 112 -3.04 -7.05 10.71
CA THR A 112 -4.16 -7.97 10.86
C THR A 112 -5.24 -7.29 11.68
N ILE A 113 -6.47 -7.22 11.16
CA ILE A 113 -7.64 -6.84 11.93
C ILE A 113 -8.44 -8.07 12.30
N LYS A 114 -9.02 -8.03 13.50
CA LYS A 114 -9.96 -9.02 14.01
C LYS A 114 -11.20 -8.29 14.50
N VAL A 115 -12.38 -8.81 14.16
CA VAL A 115 -13.65 -8.26 14.62
C VAL A 115 -14.42 -9.34 15.38
N ASP A 116 -15.13 -8.92 16.41
CA ASP A 116 -15.94 -9.78 17.25
C ASP A 116 -17.18 -9.03 17.74
N ALA A 117 -18.22 -9.79 18.12
CA ALA A 117 -19.46 -9.30 18.71
C ALA A 117 -20.18 -10.46 19.39
N SER A 118 -21.18 -10.13 20.20
CA SER A 118 -22.16 -11.08 20.74
C SER A 118 -23.57 -10.50 20.58
N ASP A 119 -24.57 -11.37 20.66
CA ASP A 119 -25.97 -10.99 20.75
C ASP A 119 -26.37 -10.59 22.16
N TYR A 120 -27.67 -10.28 22.35
CA TYR A 120 -28.23 -9.98 23.68
C TYR A 120 -28.41 -11.22 24.58
N ASP A 121 -28.37 -12.43 24.01
CA ASP A 121 -28.46 -13.68 24.77
C ASP A 121 -27.09 -14.21 25.20
N GLY A 122 -26.00 -13.57 24.73
CA GLY A 122 -24.62 -13.85 25.11
C GLY A 122 -23.92 -14.84 24.18
N ASN A 123 -24.50 -15.18 23.01
CA ASN A 123 -23.84 -16.04 22.06
C ASN A 123 -22.78 -15.20 21.31
N ALA A 124 -21.53 -15.67 21.34
CA ALA A 124 -20.42 -14.98 20.73
C ALA A 124 -20.27 -15.37 19.24
N ALA A 125 -20.17 -14.38 18.37
CA ALA A 125 -19.88 -14.58 16.97
C ALA A 125 -18.52 -15.26 16.76
N SER A 126 -18.42 -16.10 15.73
CA SER A 126 -17.11 -16.56 15.28
C SER A 126 -16.28 -15.38 14.79
N GLN A 127 -15.17 -15.10 15.48
CA GLN A 127 -14.25 -13.99 15.15
C GLN A 127 -13.85 -14.04 13.67
N LYS A 128 -13.94 -12.91 12.99
CA LYS A 128 -13.42 -12.74 11.62
C LYS A 128 -12.11 -11.98 11.66
N SER A 129 -11.22 -12.38 10.77
CA SER A 129 -9.89 -11.78 10.65
C SER A 129 -9.53 -11.56 9.19
N VAL A 130 -8.83 -10.46 8.92
CA VAL A 130 -8.24 -10.18 7.59
C VAL A 130 -6.85 -9.58 7.77
N THR A 131 -5.92 -9.99 6.90
CA THR A 131 -4.57 -9.42 6.83
C THR A 131 -4.44 -8.60 5.55
N PHE A 132 -3.84 -7.42 5.66
CA PHE A 132 -3.57 -6.48 4.58
C PHE A 132 -2.20 -5.84 4.77
N LYS A 133 -1.72 -5.08 3.80
CA LYS A 133 -0.46 -4.34 3.89
C LYS A 133 -0.70 -2.84 3.73
N ILE A 134 0.09 -2.05 4.44
CA ILE A 134 0.20 -0.61 4.23
C ILE A 134 1.57 -0.32 3.63
N ASP A 135 1.58 0.56 2.63
CA ASP A 135 2.80 1.07 2.02
C ASP A 135 2.62 2.54 1.63
N THR A 136 3.32 3.39 2.33
CA THR A 136 3.29 4.84 2.13
C THR A 136 4.60 5.40 1.56
N VAL A 137 5.64 4.57 1.43
CA VAL A 137 6.99 4.95 1.05
C VAL A 137 7.25 4.60 -0.42
N PRO A 138 7.74 5.54 -1.24
CA PRO A 138 8.15 5.21 -2.61
C PRO A 138 9.39 4.31 -2.63
N PRO A 139 9.59 3.53 -3.71
CA PRO A 139 10.77 2.70 -3.86
C PRO A 139 12.06 3.53 -3.92
N THR A 140 13.14 2.97 -3.43
CA THR A 140 14.47 3.53 -3.65
C THR A 140 14.87 3.37 -5.12
N LEU A 141 15.57 4.34 -5.69
CA LEU A 141 16.09 4.29 -7.05
C LEU A 141 17.49 4.89 -7.12
N SER A 142 18.44 4.12 -7.62
CA SER A 142 19.79 4.60 -7.94
C SER A 142 20.11 4.32 -9.41
N VAL A 143 20.70 5.31 -10.09
CA VAL A 143 21.27 5.16 -11.42
C VAL A 143 22.78 5.19 -11.26
N THR A 144 23.44 4.05 -11.47
CA THR A 144 24.90 3.89 -11.30
C THR A 144 25.66 4.17 -12.60
N SER A 145 25.00 4.04 -13.76
CA SER A 145 25.53 4.37 -15.09
C SER A 145 24.38 4.79 -16.00
N PRO A 146 24.61 5.78 -16.87
CA PRO A 146 25.77 6.66 -16.92
C PRO A 146 25.83 7.63 -15.74
N ALA A 147 26.99 8.21 -15.48
CA ALA A 147 27.13 9.37 -14.60
C ALA A 147 26.39 10.57 -15.20
N ASP A 148 25.93 11.50 -14.36
CA ASP A 148 25.35 12.75 -14.86
C ASP A 148 26.41 13.60 -15.56
N GLY A 149 26.08 14.17 -16.72
CA GLY A 149 27.01 14.93 -17.57
C GLY A 149 28.03 14.08 -18.35
N PHE A 150 27.85 12.74 -18.38
CA PHE A 150 28.75 11.85 -19.13
C PHE A 150 28.77 12.21 -20.60
N VAL A 151 29.99 12.25 -21.20
CA VAL A 151 30.22 12.49 -22.61
C VAL A 151 30.75 11.22 -23.28
N THR A 152 30.22 10.84 -24.42
CA THR A 152 30.57 9.62 -25.14
C THR A 152 30.50 9.83 -26.66
N ASN A 153 31.30 9.08 -27.40
CA ASN A 153 31.18 8.96 -28.86
C ASN A 153 30.40 7.69 -29.28
N GLN A 154 29.84 6.93 -28.32
CA GLN A 154 29.09 5.72 -28.59
C GLN A 154 27.59 6.01 -28.45
N ALA A 155 26.84 5.79 -29.54
CA ALA A 155 25.38 5.99 -29.50
C ALA A 155 24.66 4.96 -28.57
N ALA A 156 25.15 3.72 -28.47
CA ALA A 156 24.60 2.73 -27.57
C ALA A 156 25.00 3.04 -26.10
N CYS A 157 24.01 3.28 -25.25
CA CYS A 157 24.22 3.59 -23.83
C CYS A 157 23.47 2.60 -22.96
N ASN A 158 24.19 1.89 -22.08
CA ASN A 158 23.56 1.03 -21.09
C ASN A 158 23.28 1.84 -19.83
N VAL A 159 21.99 2.06 -19.56
CA VAL A 159 21.50 2.68 -18.32
C VAL A 159 21.23 1.59 -17.31
N GLN A 160 21.84 1.70 -16.13
CA GLN A 160 21.74 0.67 -15.09
C GLN A 160 21.80 1.23 -13.69
N GLY A 161 21.32 0.45 -12.74
CA GLY A 161 21.31 0.84 -11.35
C GLY A 161 20.68 -0.20 -10.45
N THR A 162 20.18 0.28 -9.31
CA THR A 162 19.48 -0.55 -8.33
C THR A 162 18.18 0.10 -7.89
N THR A 163 17.22 -0.72 -7.53
CA THR A 163 15.96 -0.32 -6.92
C THR A 163 15.58 -1.32 -5.83
N ASN A 164 14.86 -0.87 -4.83
CA ASN A 164 14.33 -1.74 -3.77
C ASN A 164 13.12 -1.10 -3.12
N ASP A 165 12.16 -1.96 -2.75
CA ASP A 165 11.09 -1.64 -1.85
C ASP A 165 10.88 -2.80 -0.88
N LEU A 166 10.87 -2.50 0.42
CA LEU A 166 10.75 -3.52 1.48
C LEU A 166 9.31 -3.99 1.69
N THR A 167 8.34 -3.18 1.31
CA THR A 167 6.92 -3.39 1.63
C THR A 167 6.13 -3.86 0.43
N SER A 168 6.38 -3.30 -0.75
CA SER A 168 5.57 -3.51 -1.96
C SER A 168 6.37 -3.93 -3.20
N SER A 169 7.13 -5.01 -3.07
CA SER A 169 7.75 -5.68 -4.24
C SER A 169 6.70 -6.43 -5.09
N PRO A 170 6.95 -6.60 -6.41
CA PRO A 170 8.11 -6.16 -7.17
C PRO A 170 8.06 -4.67 -7.54
N VAL A 171 9.25 -4.07 -7.73
CA VAL A 171 9.39 -2.72 -8.26
C VAL A 171 9.61 -2.82 -9.77
N SER A 172 8.87 -2.04 -10.55
CA SER A 172 9.07 -1.86 -11.98
C SER A 172 9.95 -0.64 -12.25
N VAL A 173 10.81 -0.71 -13.27
CA VAL A 173 11.64 0.42 -13.69
C VAL A 173 11.38 0.73 -15.17
N THR A 174 11.19 2.00 -15.47
CA THR A 174 11.11 2.49 -16.85
C THR A 174 12.19 3.52 -17.13
N VAL A 175 12.68 3.53 -18.37
CA VAL A 175 13.67 4.48 -18.86
C VAL A 175 13.08 5.22 -20.05
N LYS A 176 13.15 6.54 -20.02
CA LYS A 176 12.71 7.42 -21.10
C LYS A 176 13.87 8.28 -21.56
N LEU A 177 14.12 8.29 -22.88
CA LEU A 177 15.08 9.16 -23.53
C LEU A 177 14.38 10.40 -24.11
N ASN A 178 14.82 11.58 -23.71
CA ASN A 178 14.30 12.87 -24.18
C ASN A 178 12.75 12.92 -24.07
N ASN A 179 12.06 13.27 -25.14
CA ASN A 179 10.61 13.31 -25.23
C ASN A 179 9.99 12.01 -25.78
N GLY A 180 10.79 10.93 -25.90
CA GLY A 180 10.30 9.62 -26.36
C GLY A 180 9.37 8.93 -25.37
N ASN A 181 8.98 7.72 -25.68
CA ASN A 181 8.18 6.88 -24.80
C ASN A 181 9.04 6.29 -23.67
N ALA A 182 8.41 6.06 -22.52
CA ALA A 182 9.03 5.29 -21.46
C ALA A 182 9.04 3.81 -21.81
N GLU A 183 10.21 3.16 -21.70
CA GLU A 183 10.40 1.75 -21.98
C GLU A 183 10.77 0.98 -20.72
N ALA A 184 10.24 -0.23 -20.55
CA ALA A 184 10.56 -1.06 -19.41
C ALA A 184 12.03 -1.49 -19.40
N ALA A 185 12.67 -1.39 -18.24
CA ALA A 185 13.96 -1.98 -17.95
C ALA A 185 13.81 -3.40 -17.44
N THR A 186 14.85 -4.22 -17.59
CA THR A 186 14.91 -5.54 -16.94
C THR A 186 15.34 -5.36 -15.50
N VAL A 187 14.50 -5.82 -14.56
CA VAL A 187 14.78 -5.79 -13.11
C VAL A 187 15.02 -7.22 -12.63
N ALA A 188 16.17 -7.47 -12.02
CA ALA A 188 16.52 -8.75 -11.43
C ALA A 188 15.96 -8.87 -10.00
N SER A 189 15.90 -10.10 -9.47
CA SER A 189 15.37 -10.37 -8.12
C SER A 189 16.15 -9.73 -6.99
N ASN A 190 17.41 -9.35 -7.22
CA ASN A 190 18.24 -8.62 -6.26
C ASN A 190 18.08 -7.09 -6.36
N GLY A 191 17.14 -6.61 -7.18
CA GLY A 191 16.89 -5.19 -7.39
C GLY A 191 17.83 -4.48 -8.36
N SER A 192 18.81 -5.17 -8.95
CA SER A 192 19.60 -4.59 -10.04
C SER A 192 18.74 -4.48 -11.31
N TRP A 193 18.93 -3.40 -12.07
CA TRP A 193 18.18 -3.18 -13.30
C TRP A 193 19.06 -2.61 -14.40
N SER A 194 18.69 -2.85 -15.65
CA SER A 194 19.38 -2.30 -16.83
C SER A 194 18.45 -2.11 -18.02
N LYS A 195 18.81 -1.14 -18.87
CA LYS A 195 18.18 -0.86 -20.15
C LYS A 195 19.19 -0.24 -21.10
N THR A 196 19.35 -0.82 -22.27
CA THR A 196 20.12 -0.20 -23.36
C THR A 196 19.20 0.75 -24.13
N ILE A 197 19.70 1.97 -24.39
CA ILE A 197 19.06 3.01 -25.20
C ILE A 197 20.01 3.48 -26.29
N THR A 198 19.48 4.13 -27.34
CA THR A 198 20.28 4.73 -28.41
C THR A 198 20.20 6.24 -28.30
N LEU A 199 21.32 6.87 -27.93
CA LEU A 199 21.48 8.33 -27.85
C LEU A 199 21.38 8.98 -29.23
N VAL A 200 20.95 10.23 -29.24
CA VAL A 200 21.02 11.12 -30.42
C VAL A 200 22.15 12.10 -30.24
N GLU A 201 22.73 12.60 -31.37
CA GLU A 201 23.81 13.57 -31.33
C GLU A 201 23.46 14.81 -30.50
N GLY A 202 24.39 15.25 -29.66
CA GLY A 202 24.22 16.34 -28.71
C GLY A 202 23.74 15.88 -27.32
N THR A 203 23.07 16.77 -26.62
CA THR A 203 22.63 16.50 -25.23
C THR A 203 21.37 15.65 -25.19
N ASN A 204 21.43 14.57 -24.44
CA ASN A 204 20.33 13.67 -24.19
C ASN A 204 19.92 13.75 -22.69
N THR A 205 18.62 13.75 -22.44
CA THR A 205 18.05 13.64 -21.08
C THR A 205 17.47 12.25 -20.91
N ILE A 206 17.96 11.53 -19.91
CA ILE A 206 17.50 10.19 -19.53
C ILE A 206 16.68 10.33 -18.27
N THR A 207 15.40 9.99 -18.32
CA THR A 207 14.51 9.96 -17.14
C THR A 207 14.23 8.51 -16.77
N VAL A 208 14.58 8.15 -15.55
CA VAL A 208 14.36 6.82 -14.98
C VAL A 208 13.30 6.92 -13.88
N VAL A 209 12.28 6.06 -13.93
CA VAL A 209 11.21 6.01 -12.95
C VAL A 209 11.11 4.59 -12.40
N ALA A 210 11.23 4.45 -11.09
CA ALA A 210 10.90 3.22 -10.38
C ALA A 210 9.49 3.35 -9.79
N THR A 211 8.66 2.33 -9.95
CA THR A 211 7.29 2.29 -9.41
C THR A 211 7.07 0.96 -8.70
N ASP A 212 6.59 1.01 -7.45
CA ASP A 212 6.27 -0.15 -6.64
C ASP A 212 4.87 -0.71 -6.95
N SER A 213 4.51 -1.80 -6.26
CA SER A 213 3.19 -2.43 -6.41
C SER A 213 2.05 -1.61 -5.77
N ALA A 214 2.36 -0.63 -4.90
CA ALA A 214 1.40 0.31 -4.33
C ALA A 214 1.15 1.53 -5.23
N GLY A 215 1.88 1.65 -6.36
CA GLY A 215 1.79 2.77 -7.30
C GLY A 215 2.58 4.00 -6.88
N LYS A 216 3.43 3.90 -5.85
CA LYS A 216 4.36 4.96 -5.47
C LYS A 216 5.56 4.96 -6.39
N SER A 217 6.16 6.12 -6.65
CA SER A 217 7.27 6.22 -7.61
C SER A 217 8.36 7.16 -7.17
N THR A 218 9.58 6.82 -7.59
CA THR A 218 10.77 7.66 -7.48
C THR A 218 11.35 7.91 -8.87
N THR A 219 11.78 9.13 -9.14
CA THR A 219 12.33 9.55 -10.44
C THR A 219 13.75 10.05 -10.28
N VAL A 220 14.63 9.63 -11.19
CA VAL A 220 16.00 10.14 -11.33
C VAL A 220 16.25 10.55 -12.77
N THR A 221 16.87 11.71 -12.97
CA THR A 221 17.25 12.22 -14.31
C THR A 221 18.78 12.24 -14.43
N ARG A 222 19.28 11.95 -15.64
CA ARG A 222 20.68 12.05 -16.04
C ARG A 222 20.78 12.78 -17.38
N THR A 223 21.84 13.53 -17.56
CA THR A 223 22.21 14.13 -18.84
C THR A 223 23.42 13.40 -19.41
N VAL A 224 23.39 13.12 -20.70
CA VAL A 224 24.50 12.50 -21.43
C VAL A 224 24.70 13.24 -22.77
N LYS A 225 25.93 13.62 -23.12
CA LYS A 225 26.26 14.20 -24.41
C LYS A 225 26.81 13.11 -25.31
N LEU A 226 26.16 12.88 -26.44
CA LEU A 226 26.73 12.13 -27.54
C LEU A 226 27.47 13.12 -28.48
N ASP A 227 28.72 12.82 -28.77
CA ASP A 227 29.55 13.60 -29.67
C ASP A 227 30.35 12.64 -30.53
N THR A 228 29.87 12.43 -31.75
CA THR A 228 30.49 11.50 -32.72
C THR A 228 31.38 12.21 -33.70
N LYS A 229 31.54 13.55 -33.59
CA LYS A 229 32.33 14.33 -34.50
C LYS A 229 33.78 14.34 -34.06
N ALA A 230 34.66 14.10 -35.02
CA ALA A 230 36.09 14.25 -34.80
C ALA A 230 36.48 15.72 -34.93
N PRO A 231 37.42 16.21 -34.12
CA PRO A 231 37.93 17.55 -34.25
C PRO A 231 38.64 17.72 -35.62
N VAL A 232 38.52 18.90 -36.19
CA VAL A 232 39.13 19.25 -37.49
C VAL A 232 40.36 20.12 -37.26
N ILE A 233 41.50 19.66 -37.77
CA ILE A 233 42.72 20.50 -37.82
C ILE A 233 42.59 21.53 -38.93
N LYS A 234 42.47 22.79 -38.58
CA LYS A 234 42.35 23.91 -39.55
C LYS A 234 43.67 24.37 -40.08
N SER A 235 44.68 24.44 -39.22
CA SER A 235 46.01 24.90 -39.64
C SER A 235 47.11 24.28 -38.79
N VAL A 236 48.24 24.09 -39.39
CA VAL A 236 49.49 23.75 -38.72
C VAL A 236 50.58 24.75 -39.22
N THR A 237 51.13 25.48 -38.27
CA THR A 237 52.22 26.43 -38.58
C THR A 237 53.49 26.01 -37.85
N LEU A 238 54.60 26.15 -38.55
CA LEU A 238 55.94 25.87 -38.04
C LEU A 238 56.74 27.21 -38.09
N THR A 239 57.24 27.61 -36.92
CA THR A 239 57.97 28.88 -36.80
C THR A 239 59.25 28.71 -35.99
N PRO A 240 60.41 29.03 -36.54
CA PRO A 240 60.68 29.39 -37.94
C PRO A 240 60.63 28.18 -38.91
N ASN A 241 60.37 28.45 -40.20
CA ASN A 241 60.44 27.42 -41.26
C ASN A 241 60.99 28.03 -42.49
N PRO A 242 62.21 27.66 -42.98
CA PRO A 242 63.04 26.59 -42.39
C PRO A 242 63.70 26.95 -41.05
N VAL A 243 64.12 25.94 -40.33
CA VAL A 243 64.85 26.05 -39.03
C VAL A 243 66.31 25.60 -39.23
N ASP A 244 67.26 26.36 -38.67
CA ASP A 244 68.65 25.95 -38.61
C ASP A 244 68.89 24.75 -37.67
N THR A 245 69.98 23.99 -37.97
CA THR A 245 70.35 22.88 -37.06
C THR A 245 70.60 23.37 -35.65
N GLU A 246 70.19 22.57 -34.69
CA GLU A 246 70.23 22.86 -33.24
C GLU A 246 69.33 24.01 -32.71
N LYS A 247 68.41 24.51 -33.58
CA LYS A 247 67.41 25.48 -33.18
C LYS A 247 66.04 24.77 -32.86
N THR A 248 65.26 25.39 -32.04
CA THR A 248 63.89 24.93 -31.72
C THR A 248 62.92 25.48 -32.77
N VAL A 249 61.90 24.68 -33.08
CA VAL A 249 60.72 25.07 -33.84
C VAL A 249 59.46 25.03 -32.97
N VAL A 250 58.63 26.03 -33.12
CA VAL A 250 57.30 26.02 -32.51
C VAL A 250 56.32 25.47 -33.52
N ILE A 251 55.60 24.46 -33.15
CA ILE A 251 54.49 23.89 -33.91
C ILE A 251 53.20 24.39 -33.27
N SER A 252 52.44 25.20 -34.01
CA SER A 252 51.09 25.65 -33.57
C SER A 252 50.05 24.94 -34.41
N VAL A 253 49.07 24.34 -33.75
CA VAL A 253 47.97 23.63 -34.35
C VAL A 253 46.64 24.30 -33.95
N GLU A 254 45.88 24.74 -34.95
CA GLU A 254 44.51 25.24 -34.74
C GLU A 254 43.54 24.11 -35.00
N VAL A 255 42.68 23.83 -34.02
CA VAL A 255 41.70 22.75 -34.05
C VAL A 255 40.33 23.33 -33.76
N THR A 256 39.30 22.81 -34.42
CA THR A 256 37.89 23.09 -34.11
C THR A 256 37.12 21.77 -33.97
N ASP A 257 36.18 21.81 -33.10
CA ASP A 257 35.24 20.72 -32.80
C ASP A 257 33.81 21.23 -32.97
#